data_6fec682e04a25f14028f9e52d7436738
#
_entry.id   6fec682e04a25f14028f9e52d7436738
#
_cell.length_a   1.000
_cell.length_b   1.000
_cell.length_c   1.000
_cell.angle_alpha   90.00
_cell.angle_beta   90.00
_cell.angle_gamma   90.00
#
_symmetry.space_group_name_H-M   'P 1'
#
loop_
_entity.id
_entity.type
_entity.pdbx_description
1 polymer ?
#
loop_
_entity_poly.entity_id
_entity_poly.type
_entity_poly.pdbx_seq_one_letter_code
_entity_poly.pdbx_strand_id
1 'polypeptide(L)'
;MEENKAEEQIEQKTEQDKKTRKKYFIIGISIIALLGLGYFIHNILMYQTTDDAYVETTTVQVAPRVSGQIIDVYITDNQKVKEGDLVAKIDPADYEVTLAQAEARYERTLLDQKNAQAMFKASQTNIEVTRSDLERYKNLYAQGAVSKQTLDTAQYKYDSAVANLTQSEQALLSDSGKKVADADLREIKALRDKAALDLSYTDIYAPQTGTVSNRRVEKGMYVSIGTPLFVIVPENVWVVANYKENQLRHMKPGQEVEIKIDTYPDHKFKGRVDSIQRASGAKSSLFPPENAVGSFVKIVQRIPVKIVFTEQKDLEEYNIIPGMSVIPKVKVK
;
A
#
# COMPACT_ATOMS: atom_id res chain seq x y z
N MET A 1 99.11 30.91 12.58
CA MET A 1 98.46 30.94 11.21
C MET A 1 97.74 29.63 10.87
N GLU A 2 98.15 28.49 11.42
CA GLU A 2 97.49 27.19 11.13
C GLU A 2 96.22 26.94 11.94
N GLU A 3 96.09 27.46 13.16
CA GLU A 3 94.88 27.29 14.00
C GLU A 3 93.65 27.99 13.43
N ASN A 4 93.79 29.18 12.86
CA ASN A 4 92.69 29.91 12.25
C ASN A 4 92.12 29.21 10.96
N LYS A 5 93.00 28.45 10.25
CA LYS A 5 92.54 27.68 9.07
C LYS A 5 91.74 26.42 9.44
N ALA A 6 92.05 25.82 10.61
CA ALA A 6 91.33 24.64 11.10
C ALA A 6 89.94 25.01 11.62
N GLU A 7 89.78 26.15 12.30
CA GLU A 7 88.47 26.64 12.76
C GLU A 7 87.56 27.02 11.60
N GLU A 8 88.06 27.71 10.57
CA GLU A 8 87.26 28.03 9.34
C GLU A 8 86.78 26.78 8.58
N GLN A 9 87.63 25.73 8.52
CA GLN A 9 87.24 24.45 7.90
C GLN A 9 86.17 23.70 8.68
N ILE A 10 86.17 23.76 10.00
CA ILE A 10 85.17 23.15 10.88
C ILE A 10 83.86 23.92 10.78
N GLU A 11 83.92 25.24 10.75
CA GLU A 11 82.75 26.08 10.60
C GLU A 11 82.06 25.89 9.22
N GLN A 12 82.84 25.83 8.14
CA GLN A 12 82.33 25.54 6.79
C GLN A 12 81.74 24.14 6.68
N LYS A 13 82.29 23.13 7.33
CA LYS A 13 81.78 21.77 7.35
C LYS A 13 80.51 21.67 8.15
N THR A 14 80.34 22.40 9.25
CA THR A 14 79.18 22.46 10.10
C THR A 14 77.99 23.18 9.39
N GLU A 15 78.29 24.23 8.62
CA GLU A 15 77.29 24.95 7.80
C GLU A 15 76.83 24.09 6.62
N GLN A 16 77.70 23.35 5.95
CA GLN A 16 77.32 22.40 4.90
C GLN A 16 76.45 21.26 5.42
N ASP A 17 76.76 20.70 6.60
CA ASP A 17 75.97 19.66 7.22
C ASP A 17 74.54 20.18 7.63
N LYS A 18 74.51 21.41 8.15
CA LYS A 18 73.19 22.07 8.44
C LYS A 18 72.39 22.33 7.19
N LYS A 19 73.01 22.76 6.10
CA LYS A 19 72.31 22.94 4.79
C LYS A 19 71.85 21.64 4.18
N THR A 20 72.62 20.59 4.32
CA THR A 20 72.31 19.24 3.83
C THR A 20 71.22 18.62 4.64
N ARG A 21 71.21 18.69 5.98
CA ARG A 21 70.08 18.26 6.83
C ARG A 21 68.78 19.02 6.56
N LYS A 22 68.83 20.35 6.35
CA LYS A 22 67.66 21.13 5.92
C LYS A 22 67.09 20.67 4.57
N LYS A 23 68.00 20.35 3.59
CA LYS A 23 67.55 19.81 2.29
C LYS A 23 66.82 18.48 2.42
N TYR A 24 67.36 17.52 3.19
CA TYR A 24 66.70 16.22 3.42
C TYR A 24 65.41 16.36 4.20
N PHE A 25 65.32 17.29 5.15
CA PHE A 25 64.11 17.59 5.89
C PHE A 25 62.99 18.17 4.98
N ILE A 26 63.36 19.10 4.07
CA ILE A 26 62.43 19.67 3.08
C ILE A 26 61.98 18.59 2.09
N ILE A 27 62.86 17.71 1.65
CA ILE A 27 62.54 16.61 0.75
C ILE A 27 61.58 15.62 1.46
N GLY A 28 61.83 15.30 2.73
CA GLY A 28 60.92 14.45 3.54
C GLY A 28 59.51 15.03 3.66
N ILE A 29 59.39 16.34 3.94
CA ILE A 29 58.09 17.04 4.01
C ILE A 29 57.39 17.05 2.65
N SER A 30 58.13 17.26 1.55
CA SER A 30 57.60 17.25 0.19
C SER A 30 57.03 15.88 -0.21
N ILE A 31 57.71 14.78 0.17
CA ILE A 31 57.23 13.42 -0.08
C ILE A 31 55.95 13.13 0.71
N ILE A 32 55.90 13.53 1.99
CA ILE A 32 54.69 13.38 2.84
C ILE A 32 53.52 14.19 2.23
N ALA A 33 53.78 15.42 1.78
CA ALA A 33 52.79 16.26 1.15
C ALA A 33 52.26 15.67 -0.16
N LEU A 34 53.14 15.09 -1.00
CA LEU A 34 52.79 14.40 -2.23
C LEU A 34 51.97 13.13 -1.96
N LEU A 35 52.33 12.34 -0.96
CA LEU A 35 51.57 11.16 -0.56
C LEU A 35 50.20 11.55 -0.01
N GLY A 36 50.12 12.60 0.82
CA GLY A 36 48.86 13.16 1.33
C GLY A 36 47.96 13.69 0.21
N LEU A 37 48.55 14.39 -0.78
CA LEU A 37 47.80 14.87 -1.95
C LEU A 37 47.30 13.71 -2.83
N GLY A 38 48.14 12.70 -3.05
CA GLY A 38 47.75 11.48 -3.77
C GLY A 38 46.63 10.73 -3.10
N TYR A 39 46.67 10.56 -1.77
CA TYR A 39 45.58 9.96 -0.99
C TYR A 39 44.30 10.79 -1.07
N PHE A 40 44.40 12.13 -0.99
CA PHE A 40 43.25 13.03 -1.07
C PHE A 40 42.57 12.97 -2.46
N ILE A 41 43.35 12.99 -3.54
CA ILE A 41 42.87 12.86 -4.91
C ILE A 41 42.21 11.47 -5.11
N HIS A 42 42.87 10.41 -4.61
CA HIS A 42 42.32 9.06 -4.67
C HIS A 42 40.93 8.98 -3.99
N ASN A 43 40.81 9.55 -2.80
CA ASN A 43 39.55 9.54 -2.05
C ASN A 43 38.40 10.30 -2.78
N ILE A 44 38.73 11.46 -3.37
CA ILE A 44 37.75 12.23 -4.19
C ILE A 44 37.30 11.47 -5.43
N LEU A 45 38.19 10.73 -6.07
CA LEU A 45 37.87 9.97 -7.29
C LEU A 45 37.15 8.67 -7.03
N MET A 46 37.36 8.07 -5.85
CA MET A 46 36.76 6.78 -5.47
C MET A 46 35.40 6.91 -4.81
N TYR A 47 35.11 8.02 -4.16
CA TYR A 47 33.90 8.19 -3.38
C TYR A 47 33.13 9.45 -3.79
N GLN A 48 31.81 9.32 -3.82
CA GLN A 48 30.88 10.46 -3.97
C GLN A 48 30.07 10.64 -2.70
N THR A 49 29.99 11.87 -2.22
CA THR A 49 29.23 12.22 -1.01
C THR A 49 28.26 13.34 -1.30
N THR A 50 27.18 13.40 -0.55
CA THR A 50 26.24 14.52 -0.53
C THR A 50 25.81 14.81 0.90
N ASP A 51 25.54 16.07 1.18
CA ASP A 51 24.95 16.58 2.43
C ASP A 51 23.44 16.76 2.34
N ASP A 52 22.88 16.59 1.12
CA ASP A 52 21.46 16.66 0.86
C ASP A 52 20.89 15.24 0.79
N ALA A 53 20.77 14.60 1.94
CA ALA A 53 20.21 13.27 2.07
C ALA A 53 19.50 13.09 3.42
N TYR A 54 18.42 12.31 3.40
CA TYR A 54 17.61 12.05 4.56
C TYR A 54 17.03 10.63 4.53
N VAL A 55 16.62 10.17 5.70
CA VAL A 55 15.92 8.90 5.85
C VAL A 55 14.47 9.08 5.43
N GLU A 56 13.93 8.15 4.66
CA GLU A 56 12.55 8.14 4.18
C GLU A 56 11.89 6.77 4.39
N THR A 57 10.57 6.76 4.41
CA THR A 57 9.74 5.55 4.44
C THR A 57 8.41 5.78 3.73
N THR A 58 7.70 4.70 3.39
CA THR A 58 6.32 4.81 2.87
C THR A 58 5.34 4.87 4.02
N THR A 59 4.87 6.06 4.37
CA THR A 59 3.82 6.23 5.38
C THR A 59 2.44 5.88 4.82
N VAL A 60 1.57 5.30 5.65
CA VAL A 60 0.18 5.02 5.30
C VAL A 60 -0.76 5.87 6.15
N GLN A 61 -1.58 6.68 5.49
CA GLN A 61 -2.66 7.39 6.14
C GLN A 61 -3.84 6.45 6.35
N VAL A 62 -4.31 6.35 7.58
CA VAL A 62 -5.51 5.58 7.92
C VAL A 62 -6.70 6.52 7.95
N ALA A 63 -7.72 6.19 7.18
CA ALA A 63 -8.97 6.93 7.07
C ALA A 63 -10.16 5.95 7.13
N PRO A 64 -11.31 6.38 7.68
CA PRO A 64 -12.50 5.53 7.77
C PRO A 64 -13.12 5.33 6.39
N ARG A 65 -13.77 4.18 6.20
CA ARG A 65 -14.53 3.83 5.00
C ARG A 65 -16.02 4.13 5.14
N VAL A 66 -16.45 4.40 6.36
CA VAL A 66 -17.83 4.79 6.70
C VAL A 66 -17.80 6.00 7.62
N SER A 67 -18.89 6.78 7.65
CA SER A 67 -19.01 7.98 8.47
C SER A 67 -19.67 7.65 9.79
N GLY A 68 -19.36 8.40 10.86
CA GLY A 68 -20.04 8.27 12.15
C GLY A 68 -19.25 8.87 13.29
N GLN A 69 -19.77 8.73 14.51
CA GLN A 69 -19.12 9.21 15.71
C GLN A 69 -18.14 8.14 16.24
N ILE A 70 -16.94 8.55 16.61
CA ILE A 70 -15.97 7.67 17.27
C ILE A 70 -16.42 7.42 18.71
N ILE A 71 -16.65 6.17 19.05
CA ILE A 71 -17.04 5.76 20.41
C ILE A 71 -15.85 5.34 21.25
N ASP A 72 -14.81 4.75 20.64
CA ASP A 72 -13.59 4.35 21.34
C ASP A 72 -12.35 4.50 20.44
N VAL A 73 -11.22 4.81 21.08
CA VAL A 73 -9.89 4.89 20.46
C VAL A 73 -8.94 4.05 21.31
N TYR A 74 -8.27 3.07 20.68
CA TYR A 74 -7.43 2.07 21.36
C TYR A 74 -5.94 2.33 21.22
N ILE A 75 -5.56 3.42 20.55
CA ILE A 75 -4.16 3.78 20.26
C ILE A 75 -3.80 5.12 20.88
N THR A 76 -2.50 5.26 21.22
CA THR A 76 -1.90 6.51 21.67
C THR A 76 -0.84 6.98 20.65
N ASP A 77 -0.42 8.24 20.78
CA ASP A 77 0.67 8.76 19.97
C ASP A 77 1.97 7.98 20.19
N ASN A 78 2.72 7.74 19.14
CA ASN A 78 3.98 6.99 19.13
C ASN A 78 3.89 5.53 19.59
N GLN A 79 2.68 4.96 19.65
CA GLN A 79 2.47 3.55 19.94
C GLN A 79 2.81 2.67 18.73
N LYS A 80 3.50 1.55 18.97
CA LYS A 80 3.67 0.51 17.95
C LYS A 80 2.38 -0.30 17.82
N VAL A 81 1.94 -0.49 16.58
CA VAL A 81 0.77 -1.31 16.21
C VAL A 81 1.17 -2.36 15.20
N LYS A 82 0.47 -3.50 15.22
CA LYS A 82 0.62 -4.57 14.24
C LYS A 82 -0.51 -4.49 13.21
N GLU A 83 -0.26 -5.03 12.05
CA GLU A 83 -1.31 -5.23 11.04
C GLU A 83 -2.48 -6.03 11.63
N GLY A 84 -3.70 -5.51 11.46
CA GLY A 84 -4.92 -6.11 12.02
C GLY A 84 -5.27 -5.69 13.45
N ASP A 85 -4.47 -4.88 14.13
CA ASP A 85 -4.84 -4.34 15.45
C ASP A 85 -6.03 -3.38 15.32
N LEU A 86 -7.02 -3.51 16.22
CA LEU A 86 -8.14 -2.57 16.31
C LEU A 86 -7.64 -1.25 16.87
N VAL A 87 -7.84 -0.17 16.12
CA VAL A 87 -7.28 1.16 16.45
C VAL A 87 -8.33 2.17 16.88
N ALA A 88 -9.54 2.09 16.32
CA ALA A 88 -10.66 2.93 16.70
C ALA A 88 -11.97 2.24 16.34
N LYS A 89 -13.07 2.67 16.98
CA LYS A 89 -14.41 2.17 16.71
C LYS A 89 -15.37 3.33 16.48
N ILE A 90 -16.09 3.25 15.35
CA ILE A 90 -17.21 4.12 15.03
C ILE A 90 -18.48 3.52 15.64
N ASP A 91 -19.45 4.34 16.02
CA ASP A 91 -20.75 3.89 16.53
C ASP A 91 -21.43 2.96 15.50
N PRO A 92 -21.65 1.68 15.81
CA PRO A 92 -22.21 0.71 14.88
C PRO A 92 -23.75 0.75 14.80
N ALA A 93 -24.44 1.48 15.69
CA ALA A 93 -25.88 1.35 15.89
C ALA A 93 -26.69 1.54 14.61
N ASP A 94 -26.42 2.55 13.80
CA ASP A 94 -27.12 2.81 12.55
C ASP A 94 -26.84 1.72 11.51
N TYR A 95 -25.62 1.17 11.49
CA TYR A 95 -25.21 0.10 10.60
C TYR A 95 -25.81 -1.24 10.99
N GLU A 96 -25.92 -1.53 12.31
CA GLU A 96 -26.62 -2.73 12.83
C GLU A 96 -28.10 -2.73 12.45
N VAL A 97 -28.79 -1.58 12.59
CA VAL A 97 -30.18 -1.44 12.16
C VAL A 97 -30.31 -1.63 10.65
N THR A 98 -29.41 -1.05 9.88
CA THR A 98 -29.41 -1.19 8.41
C THR A 98 -29.19 -2.64 7.99
N LEU A 99 -28.28 -3.35 8.63
CA LEU A 99 -28.04 -4.78 8.39
C LEU A 99 -29.27 -5.61 8.73
N ALA A 100 -29.86 -5.40 9.92
CA ALA A 100 -31.06 -6.12 10.35
C ALA A 100 -32.24 -5.94 9.37
N GLN A 101 -32.42 -4.73 8.83
CA GLN A 101 -33.42 -4.47 7.79
C GLN A 101 -33.13 -5.22 6.47
N ALA A 102 -31.85 -5.25 6.06
CA ALA A 102 -31.45 -5.96 4.86
C ALA A 102 -31.58 -7.49 5.01
N GLU A 103 -31.26 -8.02 6.19
CA GLU A 103 -31.46 -9.44 6.53
C GLU A 103 -32.93 -9.84 6.50
N ALA A 104 -33.82 -9.07 7.13
CA ALA A 104 -35.26 -9.32 7.08
C ALA A 104 -35.82 -9.31 5.65
N ARG A 105 -35.33 -8.40 4.80
CA ARG A 105 -35.66 -8.40 3.36
C ARG A 105 -35.17 -9.65 2.65
N TYR A 106 -33.95 -10.05 2.90
CA TYR A 106 -33.36 -11.26 2.30
C TYR A 106 -34.15 -12.52 2.69
N GLU A 107 -34.47 -12.68 3.97
CA GLU A 107 -35.27 -13.81 4.47
C GLU A 107 -36.68 -13.85 3.83
N ARG A 108 -37.33 -12.69 3.73
CA ARG A 108 -38.62 -12.59 3.05
C ARG A 108 -38.54 -13.02 1.59
N THR A 109 -37.59 -12.48 0.83
CA THR A 109 -37.42 -12.85 -0.59
C THR A 109 -37.10 -14.33 -0.76
N LEU A 110 -36.32 -14.92 0.15
CA LEU A 110 -36.03 -16.35 0.15
C LEU A 110 -37.28 -17.20 0.40
N LEU A 111 -38.17 -16.77 1.31
CA LEU A 111 -39.44 -17.43 1.57
C LEU A 111 -40.38 -17.32 0.37
N ASP A 112 -40.48 -16.15 -0.26
CA ASP A 112 -41.30 -15.92 -1.45
C ASP A 112 -40.82 -16.81 -2.61
N GLN A 113 -39.52 -16.96 -2.82
CA GLN A 113 -38.96 -17.88 -3.80
C GLN A 113 -39.31 -19.34 -3.50
N LYS A 114 -39.18 -19.78 -2.25
CA LYS A 114 -39.55 -21.15 -1.85
C LYS A 114 -41.06 -21.42 -2.07
N ASN A 115 -41.91 -20.44 -1.75
CA ASN A 115 -43.34 -20.55 -1.96
C ASN A 115 -43.67 -20.65 -3.45
N ALA A 116 -43.08 -19.84 -4.31
CA ALA A 116 -43.26 -19.92 -5.76
C ALA A 116 -42.82 -21.29 -6.32
N GLN A 117 -41.69 -21.83 -5.84
CA GLN A 117 -41.23 -23.18 -6.21
C GLN A 117 -42.21 -24.28 -5.76
N ALA A 118 -42.75 -24.16 -4.55
CA ALA A 118 -43.73 -25.12 -4.03
C ALA A 118 -45.03 -25.08 -4.83
N MET A 119 -45.55 -23.88 -5.18
CA MET A 119 -46.75 -23.69 -6.03
C MET A 119 -46.53 -24.29 -7.43
N PHE A 120 -45.36 -24.04 -8.04
CA PHE A 120 -45.04 -24.64 -9.35
C PHE A 120 -45.05 -26.17 -9.28
N LYS A 121 -44.41 -26.76 -8.27
CA LYS A 121 -44.38 -28.22 -8.08
C LYS A 121 -45.81 -28.80 -7.87
N ALA A 122 -46.65 -28.12 -7.09
CA ALA A 122 -48.02 -28.53 -6.88
C ALA A 122 -48.81 -28.47 -8.19
N SER A 123 -48.66 -27.43 -9.02
CA SER A 123 -49.27 -27.33 -10.34
C SER A 123 -48.80 -28.42 -11.30
N GLN A 124 -47.52 -28.80 -11.29
CA GLN A 124 -46.99 -29.94 -12.04
C GLN A 124 -47.65 -31.26 -11.66
N THR A 125 -47.80 -31.51 -10.36
CA THR A 125 -48.50 -32.72 -9.90
C THR A 125 -49.96 -32.74 -10.30
N ASN A 126 -50.66 -31.60 -10.21
CA ASN A 126 -52.07 -31.48 -10.59
C ASN A 126 -52.28 -31.72 -12.09
N ILE A 127 -51.39 -31.25 -12.96
CA ILE A 127 -51.52 -31.52 -14.42
C ILE A 127 -51.33 -32.99 -14.75
N GLU A 128 -50.45 -33.70 -14.06
CA GLU A 128 -50.26 -35.16 -14.25
C GLU A 128 -51.49 -35.95 -13.88
N VAL A 129 -52.12 -35.62 -12.74
CA VAL A 129 -53.37 -36.25 -12.30
C VAL A 129 -54.49 -35.96 -13.26
N THR A 130 -54.71 -34.70 -13.62
CA THR A 130 -55.82 -34.31 -14.52
C THR A 130 -55.64 -34.87 -15.95
N ARG A 131 -54.39 -35.00 -16.42
CA ARG A 131 -54.08 -35.67 -17.70
C ARG A 131 -54.45 -37.15 -17.67
N SER A 132 -54.05 -37.86 -16.62
CA SER A 132 -54.38 -39.30 -16.45
C SER A 132 -55.89 -39.50 -16.37
N ASP A 133 -56.62 -38.63 -15.65
CA ASP A 133 -58.07 -38.67 -15.58
C ASP A 133 -58.71 -38.42 -16.96
N LEU A 134 -58.28 -37.40 -17.70
CA LEU A 134 -58.75 -37.11 -19.02
C LEU A 134 -58.59 -38.29 -20.00
N GLU A 135 -57.42 -38.93 -20.01
CA GLU A 135 -57.15 -40.12 -20.84
C GLU A 135 -58.04 -41.27 -20.46
N ARG A 136 -58.27 -41.52 -19.17
CA ARG A 136 -59.22 -42.52 -18.68
C ARG A 136 -60.60 -42.26 -19.13
N TYR A 137 -61.15 -41.03 -19.02
CA TYR A 137 -62.49 -40.63 -19.45
C TYR A 137 -62.62 -40.63 -20.96
N LYS A 138 -61.63 -40.36 -21.76
CA LYS A 138 -61.57 -40.53 -23.20
C LYS A 138 -61.77 -41.99 -23.60
N ASN A 139 -61.09 -42.90 -22.94
CA ASN A 139 -61.21 -44.36 -23.21
C ASN A 139 -62.62 -44.89 -22.80
N LEU A 140 -63.19 -44.48 -21.66
CA LEU A 140 -64.51 -44.85 -21.20
C LEU A 140 -65.60 -44.31 -22.09
N TYR A 141 -65.48 -43.08 -22.61
CA TYR A 141 -66.43 -42.51 -23.56
C TYR A 141 -66.43 -43.25 -24.90
N ALA A 142 -65.24 -43.63 -25.40
CA ALA A 142 -65.10 -44.42 -26.61
C ALA A 142 -65.78 -45.82 -26.48
N GLN A 143 -65.90 -46.35 -25.26
CA GLN A 143 -66.56 -47.61 -24.92
C GLN A 143 -68.06 -47.40 -24.58
N GLY A 144 -68.55 -46.15 -24.63
CA GLY A 144 -69.99 -45.85 -24.31
C GLY A 144 -70.27 -45.88 -22.79
N ALA A 145 -69.26 -45.98 -21.91
CA ALA A 145 -69.44 -46.16 -20.46
C ALA A 145 -69.66 -44.85 -19.67
N VAL A 146 -69.44 -43.69 -20.28
CA VAL A 146 -69.66 -42.34 -19.66
C VAL A 146 -70.29 -41.37 -20.61
N SER A 147 -70.98 -40.35 -20.09
CA SER A 147 -71.62 -39.30 -20.90
C SER A 147 -70.64 -38.30 -21.50
N LYS A 148 -71.00 -37.62 -22.58
CA LYS A 148 -70.16 -36.55 -23.15
C LYS A 148 -69.91 -35.44 -22.15
N GLN A 149 -70.89 -35.06 -21.31
CA GLN A 149 -70.73 -34.07 -20.25
C GLN A 149 -69.62 -34.42 -19.24
N THR A 150 -69.52 -35.72 -18.93
CA THR A 150 -68.43 -36.20 -18.03
C THR A 150 -67.09 -36.04 -18.69
N LEU A 151 -66.94 -36.34 -19.98
CA LEU A 151 -65.70 -36.13 -20.74
C LEU A 151 -65.36 -34.63 -20.85
N ASP A 152 -66.37 -33.77 -21.19
CA ASP A 152 -66.17 -32.33 -21.29
C ASP A 152 -65.70 -31.72 -19.91
N THR A 153 -66.25 -32.25 -18.82
CA THR A 153 -65.81 -31.84 -17.48
C THR A 153 -64.34 -32.23 -17.19
N ALA A 154 -63.94 -33.41 -17.61
CA ALA A 154 -62.55 -33.85 -17.45
C ALA A 154 -61.58 -33.02 -18.33
N GLN A 155 -61.98 -32.67 -19.55
CA GLN A 155 -61.22 -31.77 -20.42
C GLN A 155 -61.11 -30.39 -19.81
N TYR A 156 -62.18 -29.79 -19.30
CA TYR A 156 -62.09 -28.47 -18.60
C TYR A 156 -61.15 -28.48 -17.41
N LYS A 157 -61.14 -29.55 -16.58
CA LYS A 157 -60.27 -29.69 -15.46
C LYS A 157 -58.79 -29.72 -15.91
N TYR A 158 -58.50 -30.45 -16.99
CA TYR A 158 -57.15 -30.50 -17.55
C TYR A 158 -56.73 -29.13 -18.10
N ASP A 159 -57.58 -28.45 -18.87
CA ASP A 159 -57.28 -27.13 -19.44
C ASP A 159 -57.03 -26.09 -18.34
N SER A 160 -57.84 -26.14 -17.26
CA SER A 160 -57.62 -25.30 -16.06
C SER A 160 -56.31 -25.60 -15.38
N ALA A 161 -55.89 -26.89 -15.26
CA ALA A 161 -54.61 -27.26 -14.69
C ALA A 161 -53.44 -26.78 -15.56
N VAL A 162 -53.54 -26.78 -16.88
CA VAL A 162 -52.56 -26.22 -17.81
C VAL A 162 -52.43 -24.73 -17.61
N ALA A 163 -53.50 -23.99 -17.49
CA ALA A 163 -53.48 -22.54 -17.24
C ALA A 163 -52.81 -22.20 -15.91
N ASN A 164 -53.12 -22.96 -14.84
CA ASN A 164 -52.48 -22.79 -13.52
C ASN A 164 -50.97 -23.11 -13.53
N LEU A 165 -50.55 -24.14 -14.29
CA LEU A 165 -49.14 -24.43 -14.45
C LEU A 165 -48.43 -23.28 -15.16
N THR A 166 -48.95 -22.78 -16.27
CA THR A 166 -48.38 -21.64 -16.99
C THR A 166 -48.26 -20.42 -16.10
N GLN A 167 -49.29 -20.12 -15.29
CA GLN A 167 -49.22 -19.00 -14.34
C GLN A 167 -48.15 -19.18 -13.29
N SER A 168 -48.03 -20.39 -12.70
CA SER A 168 -46.97 -20.66 -11.70
C SER A 168 -45.56 -20.68 -12.30
N GLU A 169 -45.43 -21.08 -13.56
CA GLU A 169 -44.17 -21.02 -14.31
C GLU A 169 -43.76 -19.58 -14.59
N GLN A 170 -44.71 -18.72 -15.02
CA GLN A 170 -44.46 -17.30 -15.23
C GLN A 170 -44.00 -16.57 -13.93
N ALA A 171 -44.50 -17.01 -12.77
CA ALA A 171 -44.05 -16.47 -11.49
C ALA A 171 -42.56 -16.80 -11.17
N LEU A 172 -42.04 -17.87 -11.78
CA LEU A 172 -40.62 -18.28 -11.59
C LEU A 172 -39.69 -17.77 -12.71
N LEU A 173 -40.23 -17.55 -13.92
CA LEU A 173 -39.43 -17.23 -15.11
C LEU A 173 -39.73 -15.82 -15.62
N SER A 174 -38.71 -15.09 -16.04
CA SER A 174 -38.91 -13.88 -16.86
C SER A 174 -39.20 -14.24 -18.32
N ASP A 175 -39.66 -13.25 -19.11
CA ASP A 175 -39.90 -13.37 -20.58
C ASP A 175 -38.67 -13.89 -21.34
N SER A 176 -37.46 -13.79 -20.74
CA SER A 176 -36.20 -14.29 -21.31
C SER A 176 -35.86 -15.72 -20.89
N GLY A 177 -36.77 -16.46 -20.21
CA GLY A 177 -36.50 -17.82 -19.69
C GLY A 177 -35.52 -17.87 -18.51
N LYS A 178 -35.17 -16.73 -17.91
CA LYS A 178 -34.35 -16.65 -16.70
C LYS A 178 -35.24 -16.62 -15.46
N LYS A 179 -34.81 -17.31 -14.40
CA LYS A 179 -35.53 -17.30 -13.12
C LYS A 179 -35.50 -15.91 -12.49
N VAL A 180 -36.59 -15.16 -12.51
CA VAL A 180 -36.73 -13.82 -11.92
C VAL A 180 -36.46 -13.90 -10.42
N ALA A 181 -37.07 -14.87 -9.74
CA ALA A 181 -36.90 -15.06 -8.32
C ALA A 181 -35.43 -15.29 -7.90
N ASP A 182 -34.59 -15.88 -8.76
CA ASP A 182 -33.15 -16.05 -8.52
C ASP A 182 -32.35 -14.74 -8.72
N ALA A 183 -32.83 -13.85 -9.62
CA ALA A 183 -32.23 -12.54 -9.85
C ALA A 183 -32.51 -11.59 -8.68
N ASP A 184 -33.77 -11.51 -8.26
CA ASP A 184 -34.21 -10.71 -7.12
C ASP A 184 -33.51 -11.13 -5.82
N LEU A 185 -33.40 -12.47 -5.61
CA LEU A 185 -32.69 -12.99 -4.45
C LEU A 185 -31.20 -12.59 -4.46
N ARG A 186 -30.53 -12.61 -5.63
CA ARG A 186 -29.15 -12.17 -5.75
C ARG A 186 -28.98 -10.68 -5.48
N GLU A 187 -29.90 -9.85 -5.96
CA GLU A 187 -29.92 -8.42 -5.70
C GLU A 187 -30.06 -8.14 -4.21
N ILE A 188 -31.07 -8.70 -3.56
CA ILE A 188 -31.31 -8.51 -2.13
C ILE A 188 -30.18 -9.08 -1.27
N LYS A 189 -29.59 -10.21 -1.68
CA LYS A 189 -28.39 -10.75 -1.04
C LYS A 189 -27.22 -9.77 -1.13
N ALA A 190 -26.99 -9.15 -2.29
CA ALA A 190 -25.93 -8.18 -2.47
C ALA A 190 -26.15 -6.93 -1.59
N LEU A 191 -27.39 -6.48 -1.41
CA LEU A 191 -27.72 -5.38 -0.51
C LEU A 191 -27.45 -5.76 0.96
N ARG A 192 -27.81 -6.97 1.40
CA ARG A 192 -27.50 -7.47 2.73
C ARG A 192 -25.99 -7.58 2.95
N ASP A 193 -25.25 -8.15 1.99
CA ASP A 193 -23.80 -8.32 2.06
C ASP A 193 -23.09 -6.94 2.12
N LYS A 194 -23.62 -5.94 1.39
CA LYS A 194 -23.13 -4.56 1.49
C LYS A 194 -23.36 -3.96 2.87
N ALA A 195 -24.54 -4.12 3.46
CA ALA A 195 -24.81 -3.62 4.80
C ALA A 195 -23.92 -4.28 5.86
N ALA A 196 -23.66 -5.59 5.74
CA ALA A 196 -22.72 -6.31 6.60
C ALA A 196 -21.27 -5.80 6.44
N LEU A 197 -20.86 -5.48 5.22
CA LEU A 197 -19.55 -4.90 4.93
C LEU A 197 -19.43 -3.49 5.52
N ASP A 198 -20.45 -2.64 5.36
CA ASP A 198 -20.47 -1.29 5.92
C ASP A 198 -20.39 -1.33 7.47
N LEU A 199 -21.08 -2.29 8.12
CA LEU A 199 -20.97 -2.53 9.55
C LEU A 199 -19.54 -2.96 9.92
N SER A 200 -18.92 -3.85 9.17
CA SER A 200 -17.53 -4.27 9.45
C SER A 200 -16.53 -3.12 9.37
N TYR A 201 -16.82 -2.06 8.63
CA TYR A 201 -15.98 -0.87 8.50
C TYR A 201 -16.12 0.11 9.68
N THR A 202 -17.06 -0.13 10.61
CA THR A 202 -17.13 0.63 11.86
C THR A 202 -15.98 0.32 12.80
N ASP A 203 -15.42 -0.88 12.72
CA ASP A 203 -14.18 -1.25 13.39
C ASP A 203 -13.00 -0.91 12.48
N ILE A 204 -12.17 0.04 12.92
CA ILE A 204 -11.02 0.52 12.15
C ILE A 204 -9.77 -0.23 12.57
N TYR A 205 -9.14 -0.93 11.64
CA TYR A 205 -7.94 -1.73 11.88
C TYR A 205 -6.70 -1.08 11.26
N ALA A 206 -5.53 -1.34 11.86
CA ALA A 206 -4.25 -0.97 11.30
C ALA A 206 -3.97 -1.77 10.01
N PRO A 207 -3.75 -1.12 8.86
CA PRO A 207 -3.52 -1.81 7.58
C PRO A 207 -2.12 -2.40 7.44
N GLN A 208 -1.19 -2.02 8.31
CA GLN A 208 0.18 -2.52 8.34
C GLN A 208 0.81 -2.31 9.73
N THR A 209 1.90 -3.04 9.99
CA THR A 209 2.72 -2.88 11.19
C THR A 209 3.56 -1.60 11.12
N GLY A 210 3.64 -0.85 12.23
CA GLY A 210 4.44 0.38 12.33
C GLY A 210 4.14 1.18 13.59
N THR A 211 4.61 2.41 13.62
CA THR A 211 4.39 3.34 14.75
C THR A 211 3.35 4.39 14.36
N VAL A 212 2.38 4.61 15.23
CA VAL A 212 1.34 5.65 15.06
C VAL A 212 1.96 7.03 15.16
N SER A 213 1.67 7.88 14.21
CA SER A 213 2.12 9.28 14.18
C SER A 213 0.97 10.19 13.76
N ASN A 214 1.03 11.46 14.18
CA ASN A 214 0.06 12.49 13.81
C ASN A 214 -1.41 12.06 14.03
N ARG A 215 -1.68 11.50 15.21
CA ARG A 215 -3.02 11.07 15.62
C ARG A 215 -3.93 12.30 15.81
N ARG A 216 -5.04 12.30 15.09
CA ARG A 216 -6.06 13.36 15.13
C ARG A 216 -7.41 12.85 15.62
N VAL A 217 -7.56 11.53 15.75
CA VAL A 217 -8.81 10.88 16.17
C VAL A 217 -8.95 10.95 17.67
N GLU A 218 -10.14 11.39 18.13
CA GLU A 218 -10.51 11.45 19.55
C GLU A 218 -11.90 10.85 19.76
N LYS A 219 -12.13 10.31 20.96
CA LYS A 219 -13.45 9.82 21.36
C LYS A 219 -14.49 10.95 21.32
N GLY A 220 -15.64 10.68 20.73
CA GLY A 220 -16.72 11.66 20.53
C GLY A 220 -16.60 12.47 19.22
N MET A 221 -15.50 12.37 18.50
CA MET A 221 -15.32 13.05 17.22
C MET A 221 -16.21 12.42 16.14
N TYR A 222 -16.84 13.24 15.30
CA TYR A 222 -17.51 12.77 14.11
C TYR A 222 -16.54 12.72 12.92
N VAL A 223 -16.47 11.57 12.24
CA VAL A 223 -15.59 11.36 11.09
C VAL A 223 -16.37 11.08 9.82
N SER A 224 -15.85 11.54 8.69
CA SER A 224 -16.39 11.29 7.36
C SER A 224 -15.47 10.40 6.56
N ILE A 225 -16.00 9.75 5.52
CA ILE A 225 -15.22 8.90 4.63
C ILE A 225 -14.01 9.65 4.08
N GLY A 226 -12.82 9.04 4.19
CA GLY A 226 -11.57 9.61 3.70
C GLY A 226 -10.91 10.65 4.61
N THR A 227 -11.50 11.00 5.77
CA THR A 227 -10.87 11.89 6.76
C THR A 227 -9.64 11.24 7.36
N PRO A 228 -8.42 11.80 7.26
CA PRO A 228 -7.23 11.21 7.85
C PRO A 228 -7.33 11.20 9.38
N LEU A 229 -7.25 10.02 9.99
CA LEU A 229 -7.31 9.85 11.45
C LEU A 229 -5.91 9.88 12.09
N PHE A 230 -4.97 9.19 11.48
CA PHE A 230 -3.57 9.09 11.89
C PHE A 230 -2.72 8.53 10.75
N VAL A 231 -1.42 8.52 10.94
CA VAL A 231 -0.45 7.98 9.99
C VAL A 231 0.28 6.82 10.65
N ILE A 232 0.48 5.72 9.94
CA ILE A 232 1.37 4.63 10.35
C ILE A 232 2.69 4.79 9.63
N VAL A 233 3.77 4.84 10.40
CA VAL A 233 5.16 4.90 9.95
C VAL A 233 5.77 3.51 10.13
N PRO A 234 6.03 2.76 9.05
CA PRO A 234 6.65 1.45 9.15
C PRO A 234 8.14 1.55 9.52
N GLU A 235 8.70 0.45 10.05
CA GLU A 235 10.11 0.37 10.42
C GLU A 235 11.04 0.19 9.20
N ASN A 236 10.49 -0.11 8.03
CA ASN A 236 11.28 -0.26 6.81
C ASN A 236 11.62 1.11 6.23
N VAL A 237 12.86 1.54 6.46
CA VAL A 237 13.38 2.84 6.06
C VAL A 237 14.49 2.70 5.02
N TRP A 238 14.67 3.73 4.21
CA TRP A 238 15.79 3.88 3.27
C TRP A 238 16.29 5.31 3.27
N VAL A 239 17.41 5.54 2.63
CA VAL A 239 17.98 6.88 2.45
C VAL A 239 17.65 7.38 1.04
N VAL A 240 17.15 8.60 0.95
CA VAL A 240 17.08 9.38 -0.29
C VAL A 240 18.20 10.40 -0.29
N ALA A 241 19.12 10.24 -1.23
CA ALA A 241 20.30 11.08 -1.34
C ALA A 241 20.30 11.84 -2.67
N ASN A 242 20.29 13.17 -2.61
CA ASN A 242 20.24 14.05 -3.77
C ASN A 242 21.66 14.37 -4.25
N TYR A 243 22.16 13.67 -5.25
CA TYR A 243 23.46 13.90 -5.85
C TYR A 243 23.38 14.90 -7.01
N LYS A 244 24.43 15.72 -7.18
CA LYS A 244 24.58 16.56 -8.35
C LYS A 244 24.77 15.70 -9.60
N GLU A 245 24.24 16.13 -10.75
CA GLU A 245 24.31 15.40 -12.04
C GLU A 245 25.74 14.92 -12.37
N ASN A 246 26.76 15.76 -12.12
CA ASN A 246 28.16 15.42 -12.40
C ASN A 246 28.73 14.30 -11.50
N GLN A 247 28.14 14.06 -10.33
CA GLN A 247 28.53 12.99 -9.39
C GLN A 247 28.03 11.61 -9.81
N LEU A 248 26.99 11.55 -10.65
CA LEU A 248 26.34 10.30 -11.08
C LEU A 248 27.13 9.55 -12.16
N ARG A 249 28.17 10.14 -12.75
CA ARG A 249 28.90 9.59 -13.92
C ARG A 249 29.34 8.13 -13.74
N HIS A 250 29.73 7.74 -12.54
CA HIS A 250 30.23 6.40 -12.23
C HIS A 250 29.35 5.68 -11.19
N MET A 251 28.22 6.27 -10.84
CA MET A 251 27.28 5.69 -9.87
C MET A 251 26.38 4.67 -10.56
N LYS A 252 26.22 3.49 -9.95
CA LYS A 252 25.42 2.38 -10.45
C LYS A 252 24.68 1.68 -9.32
N PRO A 253 23.49 1.12 -9.55
CA PRO A 253 22.85 0.21 -8.62
C PRO A 253 23.79 -0.93 -8.19
N GLY A 254 23.72 -1.31 -6.93
CA GLY A 254 24.53 -2.36 -6.33
C GLY A 254 25.83 -1.89 -5.65
N GLN A 255 26.25 -0.65 -5.85
CA GLN A 255 27.47 -0.10 -5.21
C GLN A 255 27.30 0.03 -3.70
N GLU A 256 28.40 -0.23 -2.97
CA GLU A 256 28.48 -0.11 -1.52
C GLU A 256 28.43 1.37 -1.08
N VAL A 257 27.72 1.60 0.02
CA VAL A 257 27.56 2.92 0.62
C VAL A 257 27.83 2.86 2.11
N GLU A 258 28.70 3.73 2.60
CA GLU A 258 28.84 4.04 4.02
C GLU A 258 27.89 5.21 4.33
N ILE A 259 26.97 5.02 5.28
CA ILE A 259 25.99 6.02 5.69
C ILE A 259 26.35 6.50 7.09
N LYS A 260 26.54 7.80 7.24
CA LYS A 260 26.67 8.45 8.54
C LYS A 260 25.36 9.16 8.86
N ILE A 261 24.75 8.84 10.00
CA ILE A 261 23.55 9.50 10.51
C ILE A 261 23.97 10.50 11.58
N ASP A 262 23.51 11.74 11.49
CA ASP A 262 23.96 12.82 12.39
C ASP A 262 23.62 12.53 13.87
N THR A 263 22.52 11.80 14.11
CA THR A 263 22.12 11.36 15.47
C THR A 263 23.07 10.33 16.07
N TYR A 264 23.79 9.55 15.24
CA TYR A 264 24.70 8.47 15.66
C TYR A 264 26.10 8.67 15.06
N PRO A 265 26.87 9.70 15.51
CA PRO A 265 28.12 10.12 14.86
C PRO A 265 29.21 9.07 14.93
N ASP A 266 29.21 8.21 15.95
CA ASP A 266 30.23 7.18 16.21
C ASP A 266 29.94 5.85 15.49
N HIS A 267 28.75 5.67 14.89
CA HIS A 267 28.38 4.46 14.15
C HIS A 267 28.30 4.73 12.65
N LYS A 268 28.82 3.79 11.86
CA LYS A 268 28.78 3.82 10.41
C LYS A 268 27.87 2.71 9.91
N PHE A 269 26.76 3.11 9.37
CA PHE A 269 25.78 2.19 8.78
C PHE A 269 26.23 1.77 7.38
N LYS A 270 25.97 0.52 7.02
CA LYS A 270 26.23 0.01 5.69
C LYS A 270 24.97 -0.01 4.85
N GLY A 271 25.11 0.44 3.62
CA GLY A 271 24.03 0.46 2.66
C GLY A 271 24.51 0.08 1.26
N ARG A 272 23.55 0.03 0.36
CA ARG A 272 23.79 -0.22 -1.06
C ARG A 272 22.89 0.69 -1.89
N VAL A 273 23.43 1.20 -3.00
CA VAL A 273 22.63 1.89 -4.01
C VAL A 273 21.59 0.93 -4.57
N ASP A 274 20.31 1.22 -4.35
CA ASP A 274 19.19 0.46 -4.88
C ASP A 274 18.85 0.93 -6.30
N SER A 275 18.56 2.20 -6.43
CA SER A 275 18.14 2.79 -7.70
C SER A 275 18.50 4.27 -7.80
N ILE A 276 18.59 4.75 -9.03
CA ILE A 276 18.80 6.15 -9.37
C ILE A 276 17.54 6.63 -10.08
N GLN A 277 16.93 7.69 -9.59
CA GLN A 277 15.73 8.24 -10.19
C GLN A 277 16.01 8.78 -11.60
N ARG A 278 15.14 8.47 -12.56
CA ARG A 278 15.33 8.87 -13.96
C ARG A 278 14.88 10.30 -14.30
N ALA A 279 14.49 11.07 -13.27
CA ALA A 279 14.10 12.47 -13.41
C ALA A 279 14.69 13.29 -12.26
N SER A 280 15.05 14.54 -12.51
CA SER A 280 15.45 15.46 -11.44
C SER A 280 14.26 15.77 -10.53
N GLY A 281 14.51 16.09 -9.26
CA GLY A 281 13.47 16.44 -8.30
C GLY A 281 12.53 17.56 -8.81
N ALA A 282 13.08 18.55 -9.52
CA ALA A 282 12.30 19.63 -10.13
C ALA A 282 11.35 19.15 -11.24
N LYS A 283 11.72 18.10 -12.00
CA LYS A 283 10.89 17.56 -13.10
C LYS A 283 9.88 16.52 -12.62
N SER A 284 10.14 15.86 -11.50
CA SER A 284 9.21 14.89 -10.88
C SER A 284 8.25 15.52 -9.88
N SER A 285 8.36 16.82 -9.60
CA SER A 285 7.39 17.55 -8.77
C SER A 285 6.04 17.69 -9.48
N LEU A 286 4.93 17.54 -8.73
CA LEU A 286 3.58 17.81 -9.23
C LEU A 286 3.40 19.28 -9.65
N PHE A 287 4.20 20.19 -9.09
CA PHE A 287 4.24 21.61 -9.43
C PHE A 287 5.70 21.99 -9.77
N PRO A 288 6.18 21.73 -11.01
CA PRO A 288 7.52 22.12 -11.41
C PRO A 288 7.68 23.66 -11.30
N PRO A 289 8.78 24.16 -10.74
CA PRO A 289 9.02 25.61 -10.72
C PRO A 289 9.16 26.11 -12.15
N GLU A 290 8.26 27.00 -12.58
CA GLU A 290 8.39 27.71 -13.84
C GLU A 290 9.39 28.86 -13.66
N ASN A 291 10.50 28.81 -14.37
CA ASN A 291 11.44 29.93 -14.46
C ASN A 291 10.84 31.00 -15.40
N ALA A 292 10.08 31.94 -14.83
CA ALA A 292 9.43 33.03 -15.56
C ALA A 292 10.38 34.15 -16.04
N VAL A 293 11.69 34.00 -15.85
CA VAL A 293 12.68 35.04 -16.25
C VAL A 293 13.44 34.58 -17.49
N GLY A 294 13.38 35.34 -18.54
CA GLY A 294 13.91 35.08 -19.88
C GLY A 294 15.43 34.93 -20.04
N SER A 295 16.20 34.69 -18.97
CA SER A 295 17.62 34.32 -19.06
C SER A 295 17.81 32.87 -18.60
N PHE A 296 18.28 32.01 -19.50
CA PHE A 296 18.64 30.63 -19.21
C PHE A 296 19.94 30.60 -18.39
N VAL A 297 19.81 30.39 -17.07
CA VAL A 297 20.95 30.12 -16.19
C VAL A 297 21.06 28.59 -16.04
N LYS A 298 22.20 28.01 -16.39
CA LYS A 298 22.47 26.58 -16.19
C LYS A 298 22.60 26.28 -14.69
N ILE A 299 21.53 25.78 -14.09
CA ILE A 299 21.51 25.33 -12.68
C ILE A 299 21.84 23.83 -12.65
N VAL A 300 22.82 23.41 -11.84
CA VAL A 300 23.14 21.99 -11.65
C VAL A 300 21.95 21.31 -10.97
N GLN A 301 21.35 20.35 -11.67
CA GLN A 301 20.23 19.58 -11.15
C GLN A 301 20.69 18.54 -10.15
N ARG A 302 19.88 18.30 -9.11
CA ARG A 302 20.07 17.18 -8.19
C ARG A 302 19.16 16.02 -8.58
N ILE A 303 19.69 14.82 -8.53
CA ILE A 303 18.98 13.59 -8.88
C ILE A 303 18.93 12.71 -7.64
N PRO A 304 17.73 12.31 -7.19
CA PRO A 304 17.58 11.43 -6.06
C PRO A 304 18.12 10.02 -6.34
N VAL A 305 18.87 9.50 -5.40
CA VAL A 305 19.38 8.13 -5.37
C VAL A 305 18.84 7.45 -4.13
N LYS A 306 18.17 6.32 -4.34
CA LYS A 306 17.67 5.48 -3.26
C LYS A 306 18.79 4.55 -2.79
N ILE A 307 19.03 4.55 -1.49
CA ILE A 307 20.03 3.71 -0.83
C ILE A 307 19.34 2.91 0.25
N VAL A 308 19.49 1.60 0.24
CA VAL A 308 18.91 0.70 1.24
C VAL A 308 19.96 0.26 2.24
N PHE A 309 19.59 0.16 3.50
CA PHE A 309 20.44 -0.40 4.53
C PHE A 309 20.66 -1.90 4.28
N THR A 310 21.87 -2.40 4.51
CA THR A 310 22.20 -3.81 4.26
C THR A 310 22.25 -4.64 5.54
N GLU A 311 22.42 -4.02 6.70
CA GLU A 311 22.48 -4.68 8.00
C GLU A 311 21.15 -4.48 8.75
N GLN A 312 20.33 -5.54 8.83
CA GLN A 312 19.03 -5.51 9.52
C GLN A 312 19.19 -5.23 11.03
N LYS A 313 20.30 -5.70 11.62
CA LYS A 313 20.60 -5.46 13.04
C LYS A 313 20.70 -3.99 13.39
N ASP A 314 21.24 -3.18 12.50
CA ASP A 314 21.36 -1.73 12.71
C ASP A 314 19.99 -1.07 12.82
N LEU A 315 19.00 -1.54 12.02
CA LEU A 315 17.62 -1.02 12.06
C LEU A 315 16.88 -1.40 13.34
N GLU A 316 17.23 -2.53 13.95
CA GLU A 316 16.63 -3.02 15.20
C GLU A 316 17.28 -2.37 16.44
N GLU A 317 18.61 -2.14 16.40
CA GLU A 317 19.39 -1.61 17.52
C GLU A 317 19.30 -0.08 17.61
N TYR A 318 19.30 0.60 16.46
CA TYR A 318 19.25 2.06 16.37
C TYR A 318 17.86 2.51 15.94
N ASN A 319 17.27 3.43 16.69
CA ASN A 319 15.95 3.99 16.35
C ASN A 319 16.10 4.99 15.20
N ILE A 320 16.16 4.48 13.96
CA ILE A 320 16.28 5.29 12.75
C ILE A 320 14.91 5.78 12.33
N ILE A 321 14.69 7.10 12.41
CA ILE A 321 13.40 7.75 12.17
C ILE A 321 13.43 8.45 10.81
N PRO A 322 12.36 8.35 10.00
CA PRO A 322 12.22 9.14 8.78
C PRO A 322 12.37 10.65 9.04
N GLY A 323 13.09 11.34 8.16
CA GLY A 323 13.43 12.75 8.31
C GLY A 323 14.80 13.00 8.96
N MET A 324 15.49 11.98 9.51
CA MET A 324 16.85 12.14 9.98
C MET A 324 17.80 12.50 8.84
N SER A 325 18.68 13.49 9.08
CA SER A 325 19.73 13.88 8.14
C SER A 325 20.86 12.86 8.13
N VAL A 326 21.35 12.56 6.93
CA VAL A 326 22.42 11.56 6.71
C VAL A 326 23.44 12.05 5.70
N ILE A 327 24.66 11.54 5.80
CA ILE A 327 25.73 11.77 4.84
C ILE A 327 26.16 10.43 4.25
N PRO A 328 25.60 10.05 3.08
CA PRO A 328 25.99 8.84 2.39
C PRO A 328 27.28 9.04 1.59
N LYS A 329 28.18 8.07 1.67
CA LYS A 329 29.45 7.99 0.94
C LYS A 329 29.43 6.78 0.04
N VAL A 330 29.16 6.98 -1.25
CA VAL A 330 29.07 5.92 -2.26
C VAL A 330 30.44 5.63 -2.83
N LYS A 331 30.84 4.35 -2.87
CA LYS A 331 32.06 3.88 -3.52
C LYS A 331 31.77 3.67 -5.01
N VAL A 332 32.32 4.54 -5.89
CA VAL A 332 31.98 4.56 -7.32
C VAL A 332 33.03 3.86 -8.20
N LYS A 333 34.18 3.52 -7.66
CA LYS A 333 35.27 2.77 -8.34
C LYS A 333 35.91 1.75 -7.41
#